data_171cd8f65486fe3bcd64f24afa41ff0d
#
_entry.id   171cd8f65486fe3bcd64f24afa41ff0d
#
_cell.length_a   1.000
_cell.length_b   1.000
_cell.length_c   1.000
_cell.angle_alpha   90.00
_cell.angle_beta   90.00
_cell.angle_gamma   90.00
#
_symmetry.space_group_name_H-M   'P 1'
#
loop_
_entity.id
_entity.type
_entity.pdbx_description
1 polymer ?
#
loop_
_entity_poly.entity_id
_entity_poly.type
_entity_poly.pdbx_seq_one_letter_code
_entity_poly.pdbx_strand_id
1 'polypeptide(L)'
;MEWHKLTDRTGYVSIGNAFVPGYFLTEDELVLIDSGPMKSTRLMEMLDERHWKVRAVILTHVHIDHVANNALLLEKFPDIVFYASQEEADAIASPENMIRDMGFDTVEHAKQTQAIFYPENIHIKGIDMKQSRIQIDDEVFQLISLPGHSVGHTGVVTPDGICCIGDAIVSEDVLRVSKLPYMAYVKEALMSMEKVAELPYETYVIAHQSVERKVDISKIVRDNIAKEHQLSQIACEMLTKPMTKDEVLAKYMKTLHINQRAGIEMVIIVHNAWTRYIDLINQGKIECRDGLLYRKDRADEEGS
;
A
#
# COMPACT_ATOMS: atom_id res chain seq x y z
N MET A 1 -21.19 -13.33 2.93
CA MET A 1 -19.75 -13.24 2.48
C MET A 1 -19.16 -14.63 2.47
N GLU A 2 -18.28 -14.97 1.53
CA GLU A 2 -17.68 -16.30 1.40
C GLU A 2 -16.22 -16.28 1.86
N TRP A 3 -15.83 -17.34 2.57
CA TRP A 3 -14.44 -17.60 2.93
C TRP A 3 -13.79 -18.50 1.88
N HIS A 4 -12.75 -18.01 1.25
CA HIS A 4 -11.98 -18.73 0.24
C HIS A 4 -10.74 -19.36 0.89
N LYS A 5 -10.74 -20.67 1.02
CA LYS A 5 -9.66 -21.43 1.67
C LYS A 5 -8.43 -21.54 0.77
N LEU A 6 -7.25 -21.22 1.29
CA LEU A 6 -5.94 -21.40 0.62
C LEU A 6 -5.19 -22.60 1.15
N THR A 7 -5.23 -22.77 2.47
CA THR A 7 -4.66 -23.92 3.22
C THR A 7 -5.68 -24.38 4.24
N ASP A 8 -5.31 -25.26 5.15
CA ASP A 8 -6.19 -25.67 6.25
C ASP A 8 -6.47 -24.53 7.23
N ARG A 9 -5.53 -23.60 7.41
CA ARG A 9 -5.63 -22.50 8.39
C ARG A 9 -5.67 -21.12 7.76
N THR A 10 -5.20 -20.92 6.55
CA THR A 10 -5.23 -19.62 5.84
C THR A 10 -6.30 -19.59 4.77
N GLY A 11 -6.98 -18.47 4.67
CA GLY A 11 -7.90 -18.13 3.59
C GLY A 11 -8.10 -16.62 3.51
N TYR A 12 -9.10 -16.19 2.76
CA TYR A 12 -9.44 -14.78 2.62
C TYR A 12 -10.93 -14.57 2.36
N VAL A 13 -11.37 -13.33 2.58
CA VAL A 13 -12.68 -12.83 2.13
C VAL A 13 -12.47 -11.67 1.17
N SER A 14 -13.43 -11.47 0.25
CA SER A 14 -13.47 -10.30 -0.63
C SER A 14 -14.37 -9.23 -0.03
N ILE A 15 -13.83 -8.01 0.10
CA ILE A 15 -14.57 -6.81 0.50
C ILE A 15 -14.36 -5.74 -0.57
N GLY A 16 -15.41 -5.45 -1.35
CA GLY A 16 -15.27 -4.54 -2.49
C GLY A 16 -14.24 -5.06 -3.50
N ASN A 17 -13.19 -4.31 -3.71
CA ASN A 17 -12.09 -4.64 -4.62
C ASN A 17 -10.82 -5.13 -3.90
N ALA A 18 -10.90 -5.50 -2.62
CA ALA A 18 -9.76 -5.98 -1.86
C ALA A 18 -10.00 -7.38 -1.27
N PHE A 19 -8.92 -8.14 -1.12
CA PHE A 19 -8.88 -9.36 -0.33
C PHE A 19 -8.40 -9.04 1.08
N VAL A 20 -9.09 -9.61 2.06
CA VAL A 20 -8.72 -9.58 3.47
C VAL A 20 -8.35 -11.01 3.88
N PRO A 21 -7.05 -11.33 3.90
CA PRO A 21 -6.59 -12.63 4.35
C PRO A 21 -6.78 -12.81 5.85
N GLY A 22 -6.87 -14.06 6.27
CA GLY A 22 -6.90 -14.41 7.68
C GLY A 22 -6.28 -15.79 7.91
N TYR A 23 -5.77 -15.97 9.11
CA TYR A 23 -5.16 -17.21 9.58
C TYR A 23 -5.84 -17.65 10.86
N PHE A 24 -6.30 -18.89 10.92
CA PHE A 24 -6.94 -19.46 12.09
C PHE A 24 -5.91 -19.91 13.13
N LEU A 25 -5.97 -19.34 14.32
CA LEU A 25 -5.22 -19.77 15.50
C LEU A 25 -5.83 -21.07 16.07
N THR A 26 -7.16 -21.10 16.13
CA THR A 26 -7.97 -22.24 16.54
C THR A 26 -9.10 -22.47 15.52
N GLU A 27 -10.10 -23.29 15.83
CA GLU A 27 -11.27 -23.51 14.96
C GLU A 27 -12.15 -22.24 14.81
N ASP A 28 -12.13 -21.36 15.82
CA ASP A 28 -13.00 -20.17 15.88
C ASP A 28 -12.26 -18.83 16.11
N GLU A 29 -10.94 -18.85 16.34
CA GLU A 29 -10.15 -17.64 16.53
C GLU A 29 -9.17 -17.43 15.37
N LEU A 30 -9.13 -16.20 14.82
CA LEU A 30 -8.28 -15.87 13.69
C LEU A 30 -7.55 -14.55 13.87
N VAL A 31 -6.46 -14.43 13.13
CA VAL A 31 -5.72 -13.19 12.88
C VAL A 31 -6.09 -12.74 11.47
N LEU A 32 -6.51 -11.48 11.30
CA LEU A 32 -6.71 -10.87 9.99
C LEU A 32 -5.43 -10.17 9.53
N ILE A 33 -5.20 -10.13 8.23
CA ILE A 33 -4.18 -9.32 7.58
C ILE A 33 -4.93 -8.23 6.83
N ASP A 34 -4.79 -6.99 7.31
CA ASP A 34 -5.64 -5.85 6.99
C ASP A 34 -7.12 -6.05 7.43
N SER A 35 -7.93 -5.01 7.30
CA SER A 35 -9.36 -5.07 7.66
C SER A 35 -10.29 -4.69 6.50
N GLY A 36 -9.71 -4.29 5.35
CA GLY A 36 -10.45 -4.04 4.11
C GLY A 36 -10.92 -2.60 3.90
N PRO A 37 -11.45 -2.31 2.69
CA PRO A 37 -11.51 -0.97 2.11
C PRO A 37 -12.69 -0.10 2.55
N MET A 38 -13.69 -0.61 3.19
CA MET A 38 -14.87 0.17 3.62
C MET A 38 -15.52 -0.46 4.83
N LYS A 39 -16.21 0.32 5.62
CA LYS A 39 -17.00 -0.20 6.74
C LYS A 39 -17.97 -1.26 6.23
N SER A 40 -17.71 -2.51 6.57
CA SER A 40 -18.42 -3.68 6.05
C SER A 40 -19.21 -4.37 7.17
N THR A 41 -20.51 -4.06 7.26
CA THR A 41 -21.40 -4.82 8.14
C THR A 41 -21.42 -6.30 7.78
N ARG A 42 -21.23 -6.64 6.49
CA ARG A 42 -21.18 -8.04 6.03
C ARG A 42 -19.98 -8.82 6.59
N LEU A 43 -18.83 -8.15 6.84
CA LEU A 43 -17.73 -8.80 7.54
C LEU A 43 -18.14 -9.13 8.96
N MET A 44 -18.75 -8.18 9.67
CA MET A 44 -19.23 -8.40 11.04
C MET A 44 -20.32 -9.48 11.11
N GLU A 45 -21.27 -9.48 10.19
CA GLU A 45 -22.31 -10.51 10.05
C GLU A 45 -21.71 -11.89 9.82
N MET A 46 -20.73 -12.03 8.93
CA MET A 46 -20.05 -13.30 8.66
C MET A 46 -19.31 -13.82 9.90
N LEU A 47 -18.64 -12.94 10.64
CA LEU A 47 -17.95 -13.32 11.88
C LEU A 47 -18.96 -13.84 12.92
N ASP A 48 -20.14 -13.20 13.01
CA ASP A 48 -21.25 -13.64 13.90
C ASP A 48 -21.83 -14.99 13.47
N GLU A 49 -22.23 -15.12 12.21
CA GLU A 49 -22.83 -16.35 11.66
C GLU A 49 -21.94 -17.57 11.81
N ARG A 50 -20.63 -17.38 11.74
CA ARG A 50 -19.63 -18.43 11.86
C ARG A 50 -19.09 -18.60 13.27
N HIS A 51 -19.49 -17.74 14.20
CA HIS A 51 -18.98 -17.66 15.58
C HIS A 51 -17.46 -17.45 15.65
N TRP A 52 -16.91 -16.72 14.66
CA TRP A 52 -15.47 -16.44 14.59
C TRP A 52 -15.13 -15.20 15.39
N LYS A 53 -13.99 -15.25 16.08
CA LYS A 53 -13.43 -14.18 16.87
C LYS A 53 -12.12 -13.70 16.25
N VAL A 54 -11.96 -12.40 16.12
CA VAL A 54 -10.69 -11.82 15.65
C VAL A 54 -9.81 -11.49 16.84
N ARG A 55 -8.69 -12.20 16.96
CA ARG A 55 -7.72 -12.05 18.04
C ARG A 55 -6.79 -10.86 17.80
N ALA A 56 -6.40 -10.65 16.54
CA ALA A 56 -5.52 -9.55 16.15
C ALA A 56 -5.71 -9.19 14.67
N VAL A 57 -5.26 -8.00 14.30
CA VAL A 57 -5.09 -7.56 12.91
C VAL A 57 -3.62 -7.18 12.72
N ILE A 58 -2.99 -7.73 11.69
CA ILE A 58 -1.67 -7.31 11.23
C ILE A 58 -1.87 -6.46 9.99
N LEU A 59 -1.59 -5.18 10.08
CA LEU A 59 -1.76 -4.24 8.97
C LEU A 59 -0.52 -4.27 8.08
N THR A 60 -0.71 -4.46 6.77
CA THR A 60 0.37 -4.32 5.79
C THR A 60 0.82 -2.88 5.71
N HIS A 61 -0.13 -1.96 5.77
CA HIS A 61 0.06 -0.52 5.84
C HIS A 61 -1.25 0.16 6.30
N VAL A 62 -1.24 1.48 6.46
CA VAL A 62 -2.35 2.20 7.09
C VAL A 62 -3.16 3.08 6.12
N HIS A 63 -3.18 2.75 4.82
CA HIS A 63 -4.11 3.42 3.91
C HIS A 63 -5.57 3.06 4.24
N ILE A 64 -6.46 3.99 3.92
CA ILE A 64 -7.87 3.92 4.34
C ILE A 64 -8.61 2.69 3.85
N ASP A 65 -8.19 2.11 2.74
CA ASP A 65 -8.75 0.89 2.16
C ASP A 65 -8.22 -0.41 2.79
N HIS A 66 -7.28 -0.32 3.73
CA HIS A 66 -6.77 -1.45 4.51
C HIS A 66 -7.22 -1.44 5.98
N VAL A 67 -7.69 -0.30 6.48
CA VAL A 67 -7.98 -0.09 7.91
C VAL A 67 -9.44 0.27 8.20
N ALA A 68 -10.30 0.37 7.19
CA ALA A 68 -11.63 0.95 7.34
C ALA A 68 -12.55 0.19 8.31
N ASN A 69 -12.28 -1.08 8.59
CA ASN A 69 -13.06 -1.87 9.55
C ASN A 69 -12.42 -1.97 10.95
N ASN A 70 -11.28 -1.34 11.20
CA ASN A 70 -10.61 -1.43 12.50
C ASN A 70 -11.52 -0.98 13.65
N ALA A 71 -12.26 0.12 13.47
CA ALA A 71 -13.19 0.62 14.50
C ALA A 71 -14.32 -0.37 14.79
N LEU A 72 -14.92 -0.98 13.75
CA LEU A 72 -15.96 -1.99 13.91
C LEU A 72 -15.43 -3.26 14.57
N LEU A 73 -14.21 -3.67 14.22
CA LEU A 73 -13.55 -4.82 14.85
C LEU A 73 -13.27 -4.55 16.33
N LEU A 74 -12.79 -3.35 16.69
CA LEU A 74 -12.55 -2.97 18.08
C LEU A 74 -13.84 -2.90 18.89
N GLU A 75 -14.92 -2.36 18.31
CA GLU A 75 -16.24 -2.34 18.95
C GLU A 75 -16.75 -3.75 19.25
N LYS A 76 -16.54 -4.68 18.31
CA LYS A 76 -16.99 -6.07 18.43
C LYS A 76 -16.09 -6.92 19.33
N PHE A 77 -14.77 -6.70 19.28
CA PHE A 77 -13.75 -7.43 20.00
C PHE A 77 -12.85 -6.46 20.79
N PRO A 78 -13.26 -6.03 21.99
CA PRO A 78 -12.54 -4.99 22.75
C PRO A 78 -11.08 -5.33 23.11
N ASP A 79 -10.75 -6.63 23.14
CA ASP A 79 -9.40 -7.11 23.44
C ASP A 79 -8.51 -7.31 22.19
N ILE A 80 -9.00 -6.92 21.01
CA ILE A 80 -8.27 -7.04 19.74
C ILE A 80 -6.99 -6.19 19.76
N VAL A 81 -5.92 -6.73 19.18
CA VAL A 81 -4.65 -6.00 19.04
C VAL A 81 -4.37 -5.71 17.57
N PHE A 82 -4.07 -4.46 17.25
CA PHE A 82 -3.64 -4.04 15.92
C PHE A 82 -2.12 -3.91 15.88
N TYR A 83 -1.49 -4.51 14.88
CA TYR A 83 -0.05 -4.44 14.64
C TYR A 83 0.23 -3.78 13.31
N ALA A 84 1.28 -2.99 13.20
CA ALA A 84 1.86 -2.49 11.95
C ALA A 84 3.37 -2.31 12.14
N SER A 85 4.12 -2.00 11.07
CA SER A 85 5.47 -1.48 11.25
C SER A 85 5.45 -0.20 12.09
N GLN A 86 6.55 0.11 12.76
CA GLN A 86 6.65 1.35 13.56
C GLN A 86 6.43 2.58 12.67
N GLU A 87 6.96 2.56 11.46
CA GLU A 87 6.83 3.65 10.49
C GLU A 87 5.36 3.90 10.10
N GLU A 88 4.56 2.84 9.92
CA GLU A 88 3.13 2.97 9.64
C GLU A 88 2.35 3.47 10.87
N ALA A 89 2.69 2.97 12.04
CA ALA A 89 2.08 3.46 13.28
C ALA A 89 2.38 4.95 13.51
N ASP A 90 3.62 5.38 13.22
CA ASP A 90 4.02 6.79 13.32
C ASP A 90 3.35 7.65 12.24
N ALA A 91 3.14 7.12 11.03
CA ALA A 91 2.53 7.86 9.93
C ALA A 91 1.12 8.36 10.28
N ILE A 92 0.35 7.59 11.05
CA ILE A 92 -1.02 7.96 11.46
C ILE A 92 -1.11 8.59 12.85
N ALA A 93 0.01 8.68 13.56
CA ALA A 93 0.03 9.18 14.95
C ALA A 93 -0.38 10.67 15.06
N SER A 94 -0.19 11.45 13.98
CA SER A 94 -0.60 12.84 13.94
C SER A 94 -1.09 13.27 12.55
N PRO A 95 -1.95 14.31 12.46
CA PRO A 95 -2.35 14.88 11.18
C PRO A 95 -1.15 15.38 10.34
N GLU A 96 -0.11 15.89 10.98
CA GLU A 96 1.10 16.37 10.31
C GLU A 96 1.87 15.23 9.64
N ASN A 97 1.98 14.08 10.31
CA ASN A 97 2.58 12.87 9.73
C ASN A 97 1.76 12.38 8.54
N MET A 98 0.43 12.34 8.68
CA MET A 98 -0.47 11.95 7.59
C MET A 98 -0.34 12.87 6.35
N ILE A 99 -0.16 14.19 6.56
CA ILE A 99 0.11 15.13 5.46
C ILE A 99 1.38 14.75 4.73
N ARG A 100 2.46 14.51 5.48
CA ARG A 100 3.76 14.17 4.91
C ARG A 100 3.74 12.84 4.15
N ASP A 101 3.18 11.81 4.76
CA ASP A 101 3.36 10.44 4.30
C ASP A 101 2.23 9.96 3.36
N MET A 102 1.02 10.54 3.48
CA MET A 102 -0.14 10.20 2.64
C MET A 102 -0.51 11.30 1.63
N GLY A 103 0.15 12.45 1.68
CA GLY A 103 -0.05 13.54 0.72
C GLY A 103 -1.34 14.33 0.90
N PHE A 104 -1.90 14.39 2.11
CA PHE A 104 -3.03 15.28 2.37
C PHE A 104 -2.62 16.75 2.15
N ASP A 105 -3.54 17.54 1.61
CA ASP A 105 -3.30 18.94 1.27
C ASP A 105 -3.45 19.89 2.47
N THR A 106 -4.23 19.50 3.48
CA THR A 106 -4.49 20.32 4.67
C THR A 106 -4.54 19.50 5.95
N VAL A 107 -4.22 20.17 7.08
CA VAL A 107 -4.38 19.61 8.44
C VAL A 107 -5.83 19.20 8.70
N GLU A 108 -6.79 19.97 8.19
CA GLU A 108 -8.21 19.69 8.39
C GLU A 108 -8.62 18.39 7.71
N HIS A 109 -8.20 18.14 6.46
CA HIS A 109 -8.47 16.88 5.78
C HIS A 109 -7.80 15.69 6.49
N ALA A 110 -6.55 15.85 6.94
CA ALA A 110 -5.86 14.83 7.70
C ALA A 110 -6.59 14.52 9.03
N LYS A 111 -7.03 15.53 9.77
CA LYS A 111 -7.82 15.36 11.01
C LYS A 111 -9.15 14.65 10.77
N GLN A 112 -9.87 15.03 9.72
CA GLN A 112 -11.14 14.37 9.38
C GLN A 112 -10.92 12.90 9.03
N THR A 113 -9.90 12.59 8.25
CA THR A 113 -9.54 11.21 7.90
C THR A 113 -9.11 10.43 9.14
N GLN A 114 -8.26 11.03 10.00
CA GLN A 114 -7.82 10.41 11.24
C GLN A 114 -9.02 10.08 12.15
N ALA A 115 -9.94 11.00 12.34
CA ALA A 115 -11.11 10.78 13.19
C ALA A 115 -12.04 9.65 12.68
N ILE A 116 -12.10 9.43 11.36
CA ILE A 116 -12.96 8.42 10.75
C ILE A 116 -12.30 7.03 10.76
N PHE A 117 -11.01 6.95 10.43
CA PHE A 117 -10.30 5.68 10.20
C PHE A 117 -9.37 5.30 11.34
N TYR A 118 -8.92 6.29 12.13
CA TYR A 118 -7.97 6.12 13.25
C TYR A 118 -8.49 6.85 14.50
N PRO A 119 -9.68 6.51 15.02
CA PRO A 119 -10.20 7.15 16.22
C PRO A 119 -9.22 6.94 17.40
N GLU A 120 -9.22 7.86 18.35
CA GLU A 120 -8.27 7.90 19.47
C GLU A 120 -8.20 6.61 20.31
N ASN A 121 -9.25 5.78 20.26
CA ASN A 121 -9.30 4.50 20.96
C ASN A 121 -8.64 3.33 20.21
N ILE A 122 -8.18 3.52 18.97
CA ILE A 122 -7.43 2.51 18.23
C ILE A 122 -5.94 2.72 18.46
N HIS A 123 -5.34 1.79 19.20
CA HIS A 123 -3.89 1.75 19.41
C HIS A 123 -3.26 0.74 18.48
N ILE A 124 -2.39 1.22 17.58
CA ILE A 124 -1.59 0.35 16.71
C ILE A 124 -0.25 0.12 17.40
N LYS A 125 0.05 -1.15 17.65
CA LYS A 125 1.34 -1.56 18.20
C LYS A 125 2.38 -1.58 17.09
N GLY A 126 3.26 -0.58 17.11
CA GLY A 126 4.39 -0.49 16.18
C GLY A 126 5.40 -1.61 16.39
N ILE A 127 5.86 -2.21 15.31
CA ILE A 127 6.86 -3.27 15.29
C ILE A 127 8.13 -2.75 14.63
N ASP A 128 9.25 -2.83 15.35
CA ASP A 128 10.57 -2.57 14.75
C ASP A 128 10.87 -3.67 13.72
N MET A 129 10.95 -3.29 12.46
CA MET A 129 11.16 -4.22 11.34
C MET A 129 12.51 -4.94 11.37
N LYS A 130 13.42 -4.58 12.29
CA LYS A 130 14.60 -5.39 12.59
C LYS A 130 14.26 -6.74 13.22
N GLN A 131 13.10 -6.82 13.89
CA GLN A 131 12.63 -8.08 14.50
C GLN A 131 12.01 -9.02 13.47
N SER A 132 11.44 -8.49 12.38
CA SER A 132 10.83 -9.22 11.25
C SER A 132 9.84 -10.35 11.63
N ARG A 133 9.31 -10.37 12.84
CA ARG A 133 8.40 -11.40 13.34
C ARG A 133 7.44 -10.84 14.40
N ILE A 134 6.22 -11.36 14.38
CA ILE A 134 5.22 -11.16 15.45
C ILE A 134 4.81 -12.53 15.95
N GLN A 135 4.85 -12.73 17.26
CA GLN A 135 4.25 -13.88 17.91
C GLN A 135 2.86 -13.48 18.42
N ILE A 136 1.85 -14.26 18.02
CA ILE A 136 0.48 -14.15 18.50
C ILE A 136 0.11 -15.55 19.02
N ASP A 137 -0.10 -15.64 20.31
CA ASP A 137 -0.21 -16.91 21.05
C ASP A 137 0.97 -17.85 20.71
N ASP A 138 0.74 -19.08 20.22
CA ASP A 138 1.80 -20.01 19.87
C ASP A 138 2.28 -19.90 18.41
N GLU A 139 1.71 -18.96 17.62
CA GLU A 139 1.96 -18.83 16.19
C GLU A 139 2.89 -17.65 15.88
N VAL A 140 3.77 -17.85 14.90
CA VAL A 140 4.76 -16.85 14.48
C VAL A 140 4.47 -16.41 13.05
N PHE A 141 4.11 -15.14 12.88
CA PHE A 141 4.00 -14.47 11.58
C PHE A 141 5.33 -13.82 11.24
N GLN A 142 5.80 -14.02 9.99
CA GLN A 142 6.99 -13.33 9.51
C GLN A 142 6.58 -12.01 8.85
N LEU A 143 7.42 -10.98 9.03
CA LEU A 143 7.21 -9.67 8.43
C LEU A 143 8.31 -9.39 7.42
N ILE A 144 7.93 -8.87 6.26
CA ILE A 144 8.84 -8.53 5.17
C ILE A 144 8.71 -7.03 4.91
N SER A 145 9.76 -6.27 5.15
CA SER A 145 9.77 -4.84 4.81
C SER A 145 9.73 -4.67 3.30
N LEU A 146 8.70 -3.98 2.81
CA LEU A 146 8.42 -3.70 1.40
C LEU A 146 8.02 -2.22 1.21
N PRO A 147 8.86 -1.25 1.67
CA PRO A 147 8.54 0.18 1.57
C PRO A 147 8.41 0.62 0.11
N GLY A 148 7.67 1.71 -0.09
CA GLY A 148 7.53 2.33 -1.41
C GLY A 148 6.09 2.68 -1.76
N HIS A 149 5.14 1.76 -1.59
CA HIS A 149 3.72 2.10 -1.63
C HIS A 149 3.34 3.04 -0.48
N SER A 150 3.82 2.75 0.72
CA SER A 150 3.84 3.64 1.88
C SER A 150 5.20 3.56 2.58
N VAL A 151 5.43 4.39 3.61
CA VAL A 151 6.74 4.53 4.28
C VAL A 151 7.20 3.23 4.93
N GLY A 152 6.31 2.51 5.58
CA GLY A 152 6.58 1.30 6.34
C GLY A 152 5.85 0.06 5.83
N HIS A 153 5.42 0.07 4.55
CA HIS A 153 4.67 -1.03 3.96
C HIS A 153 5.34 -2.39 4.22
N THR A 154 4.55 -3.38 4.60
CA THR A 154 5.02 -4.68 5.10
C THR A 154 4.25 -5.82 4.45
N GLY A 155 4.96 -6.81 3.93
CA GLY A 155 4.37 -8.11 3.63
C GLY A 155 4.26 -8.96 4.91
N VAL A 156 3.21 -9.77 5.00
CA VAL A 156 2.94 -10.65 6.14
C VAL A 156 2.91 -12.10 5.66
N VAL A 157 3.71 -12.95 6.27
CA VAL A 157 3.70 -14.39 5.97
C VAL A 157 3.05 -15.14 7.12
N THR A 158 2.01 -15.88 6.79
CA THR A 158 1.31 -16.74 7.77
C THR A 158 2.18 -17.92 8.21
N PRO A 159 1.93 -18.51 9.38
CA PRO A 159 2.71 -19.65 9.87
C PRO A 159 2.74 -20.85 8.92
N ASP A 160 1.72 -21.02 8.08
CA ASP A 160 1.62 -22.07 7.06
C ASP A 160 2.10 -21.63 5.66
N GLY A 161 2.80 -20.48 5.55
CA GLY A 161 3.60 -20.11 4.40
C GLY A 161 2.87 -19.32 3.30
N ILE A 162 1.68 -18.78 3.55
CA ILE A 162 1.02 -17.84 2.61
C ILE A 162 1.61 -16.46 2.77
N CYS A 163 2.09 -15.89 1.68
CA CYS A 163 2.73 -14.57 1.66
C CYS A 163 1.73 -13.49 1.20
N CYS A 164 1.22 -12.69 2.12
CA CYS A 164 0.35 -11.56 1.87
C CYS A 164 1.20 -10.31 1.67
N ILE A 165 1.30 -9.83 0.43
CA ILE A 165 2.23 -8.74 0.06
C ILE A 165 1.57 -7.36 -0.01
N GLY A 166 0.32 -7.24 0.45
CA GLY A 166 -0.41 -5.97 0.42
C GLY A 166 -0.40 -5.33 -0.96
N ASP A 167 0.01 -4.07 -1.01
CA ASP A 167 0.08 -3.24 -2.21
C ASP A 167 1.53 -3.02 -2.71
N ALA A 168 2.45 -3.90 -2.33
CA ALA A 168 3.83 -3.84 -2.85
C ALA A 168 3.89 -3.96 -4.38
N ILE A 169 2.93 -4.69 -4.97
CA ILE A 169 2.66 -4.74 -6.42
C ILE A 169 1.14 -4.75 -6.63
N VAL A 170 0.70 -4.43 -7.82
CA VAL A 170 -0.69 -4.61 -8.23
C VAL A 170 -0.85 -5.81 -9.14
N SER A 171 -2.01 -6.47 -9.09
CA SER A 171 -2.34 -7.61 -9.93
C SER A 171 -2.35 -7.24 -11.42
N GLU A 172 -2.28 -8.24 -12.30
CA GLU A 172 -2.30 -8.03 -13.76
C GLU A 172 -3.57 -7.30 -14.21
N ASP A 173 -4.72 -7.62 -13.63
CA ASP A 173 -5.99 -6.95 -13.94
C ASP A 173 -6.01 -5.48 -13.53
N VAL A 174 -5.50 -5.17 -12.34
CA VAL A 174 -5.36 -3.79 -11.87
C VAL A 174 -4.33 -3.04 -12.71
N LEU A 175 -3.20 -3.65 -13.03
CA LEU A 175 -2.13 -3.03 -13.83
C LEU A 175 -2.62 -2.65 -15.24
N ARG A 176 -3.50 -3.48 -15.83
CA ARG A 176 -4.09 -3.24 -17.15
C ARG A 176 -4.97 -2.00 -17.19
N VAL A 177 -5.72 -1.72 -16.12
CA VAL A 177 -6.67 -0.61 -16.07
C VAL A 177 -6.12 0.63 -15.37
N SER A 178 -5.14 0.47 -14.47
CA SER A 178 -4.54 1.58 -13.75
C SER A 178 -3.64 2.41 -14.66
N LYS A 179 -3.96 3.68 -14.78
CA LYS A 179 -3.15 4.65 -15.53
C LYS A 179 -1.92 5.08 -14.76
N LEU A 180 -2.02 5.12 -13.44
CA LEU A 180 -1.00 5.58 -12.52
C LEU A 180 -1.10 4.80 -11.21
N PRO A 181 -0.52 3.59 -11.11
CA PRO A 181 -0.46 2.85 -9.85
C PRO A 181 0.15 3.71 -8.75
N TYR A 182 -0.38 3.61 -7.53
CA TYR A 182 0.05 4.46 -6.42
C TYR A 182 1.42 4.02 -5.87
N MET A 183 2.32 4.98 -5.69
CA MET A 183 3.62 4.82 -5.01
C MET A 183 4.00 6.13 -4.35
N ALA A 184 4.26 6.10 -3.06
CA ALA A 184 4.74 7.26 -2.33
C ALA A 184 6.25 7.48 -2.55
N TYR A 185 7.02 6.38 -2.71
CA TYR A 185 8.48 6.39 -2.84
C TYR A 185 8.89 5.44 -3.96
N VAL A 186 9.12 5.99 -5.16
CA VAL A 186 9.31 5.21 -6.40
C VAL A 186 10.53 4.28 -6.32
N LYS A 187 11.67 4.79 -5.86
CA LYS A 187 12.90 4.01 -5.74
C LYS A 187 12.72 2.82 -4.81
N GLU A 188 12.18 3.05 -3.64
CA GLU A 188 11.91 2.03 -2.62
C GLU A 188 10.88 1.01 -3.12
N ALA A 189 9.85 1.46 -3.85
CA ALA A 189 8.85 0.58 -4.46
C ALA A 189 9.48 -0.38 -5.47
N LEU A 190 10.34 0.13 -6.36
CA LEU A 190 11.06 -0.72 -7.33
C LEU A 190 11.94 -1.76 -6.63
N MET A 191 12.69 -1.38 -5.59
CA MET A 191 13.49 -2.32 -4.79
C MET A 191 12.62 -3.37 -4.08
N SER A 192 11.46 -2.97 -3.58
CA SER A 192 10.49 -3.88 -2.94
C SER A 192 9.88 -4.85 -3.93
N MET A 193 9.56 -4.41 -5.15
CA MET A 193 9.10 -5.28 -6.24
C MET A 193 10.14 -6.33 -6.61
N GLU A 194 11.42 -5.93 -6.77
CA GLU A 194 12.51 -6.87 -7.04
C GLU A 194 12.64 -7.90 -5.91
N LYS A 195 12.55 -7.45 -4.65
CA LYS A 195 12.57 -8.34 -3.49
C LYS A 195 11.42 -9.34 -3.50
N VAL A 196 10.20 -8.91 -3.86
CA VAL A 196 9.02 -9.81 -3.96
C VAL A 196 9.28 -10.95 -4.94
N ALA A 197 9.95 -10.69 -6.08
CA ALA A 197 10.28 -11.73 -7.06
C ALA A 197 11.24 -12.80 -6.50
N GLU A 198 12.08 -12.45 -5.52
CA GLU A 198 13.07 -13.35 -4.92
C GLU A 198 12.54 -14.13 -3.71
N LEU A 199 11.39 -13.74 -3.15
CA LEU A 199 10.82 -14.42 -1.97
C LEU A 199 10.54 -15.90 -2.26
N PRO A 200 10.77 -16.80 -1.27
CA PRO A 200 10.74 -18.27 -1.50
C PRO A 200 9.36 -18.91 -1.31
N TYR A 201 8.29 -18.13 -1.29
CA TYR A 201 6.94 -18.65 -1.00
C TYR A 201 6.24 -19.17 -2.25
N GLU A 202 5.37 -20.17 -2.09
CA GLU A 202 4.64 -20.80 -3.20
C GLU A 202 3.34 -20.08 -3.55
N THR A 203 2.74 -19.38 -2.58
CA THR A 203 1.45 -18.70 -2.77
C THR A 203 1.52 -17.27 -2.22
N TYR A 204 1.08 -16.34 -3.05
CA TYR A 204 1.04 -14.91 -2.75
C TYR A 204 -0.38 -14.40 -2.80
N VAL A 205 -0.75 -13.55 -1.84
CA VAL A 205 -1.99 -12.78 -1.85
C VAL A 205 -1.65 -11.32 -2.09
N ILE A 206 -2.14 -10.77 -3.19
CA ILE A 206 -2.09 -9.34 -3.53
C ILE A 206 -3.40 -8.72 -3.05
N ALA A 207 -3.36 -7.63 -2.30
CA ALA A 207 -4.54 -7.07 -1.64
C ALA A 207 -5.66 -6.72 -2.63
N HIS A 208 -5.33 -6.15 -3.79
CA HIS A 208 -6.30 -5.85 -4.83
C HIS A 208 -6.53 -7.04 -5.76
N GLN A 209 -7.22 -8.06 -5.20
CA GLN A 209 -7.92 -9.16 -5.90
C GLN A 209 -7.04 -10.11 -6.71
N SER A 210 -5.92 -10.58 -6.15
CA SER A 210 -5.23 -11.69 -6.78
C SER A 210 -4.62 -12.66 -5.76
N VAL A 211 -4.65 -13.96 -6.10
CA VAL A 211 -3.89 -15.02 -5.45
C VAL A 211 -3.01 -15.68 -6.50
N GLU A 212 -1.70 -15.54 -6.33
CA GLU A 212 -0.73 -15.91 -7.35
C GLU A 212 0.19 -17.04 -6.88
N ARG A 213 0.65 -17.85 -7.82
CA ARG A 213 1.69 -18.85 -7.59
C ARG A 213 3.08 -18.25 -7.81
N LYS A 214 4.10 -18.84 -7.21
CA LYS A 214 5.50 -18.42 -7.35
C LYS A 214 5.92 -18.23 -8.81
N VAL A 215 5.49 -19.10 -9.69
CA VAL A 215 5.83 -19.04 -11.12
C VAL A 215 5.28 -17.79 -11.82
N ASP A 216 4.13 -17.29 -11.35
CA ASP A 216 3.42 -16.17 -11.96
C ASP A 216 3.87 -14.84 -11.38
N ILE A 217 4.26 -14.80 -10.07
CA ILE A 217 4.62 -13.58 -9.36
C ILE A 217 5.79 -12.86 -10.03
N SER A 218 6.78 -13.59 -10.54
CA SER A 218 7.94 -13.00 -11.22
C SER A 218 7.57 -12.28 -12.52
N LYS A 219 6.53 -12.75 -13.24
CA LYS A 219 5.99 -12.06 -14.42
C LYS A 219 5.29 -10.76 -13.98
N ILE A 220 4.39 -10.85 -12.99
CA ILE A 220 3.62 -9.70 -12.50
C ILE A 220 4.56 -8.61 -11.99
N VAL A 221 5.61 -8.97 -11.25
CA VAL A 221 6.65 -8.03 -10.80
C VAL A 221 7.31 -7.33 -11.98
N ARG A 222 7.76 -8.08 -13.00
CA ARG A 222 8.39 -7.46 -14.18
C ARG A 222 7.44 -6.48 -14.88
N ASP A 223 6.15 -6.84 -14.99
CA ASP A 223 5.16 -5.99 -15.64
C ASP A 223 4.90 -4.70 -14.82
N ASN A 224 4.89 -4.78 -13.47
CA ASN A 224 4.80 -3.63 -12.57
C ASN A 224 6.02 -2.71 -12.72
N ILE A 225 7.23 -3.26 -12.70
CA ILE A 225 8.49 -2.51 -12.90
C ILE A 225 8.52 -1.84 -14.27
N ALA A 226 8.15 -2.57 -15.33
CA ALA A 226 8.10 -2.03 -16.69
C ALA A 226 7.10 -0.88 -16.81
N LYS A 227 5.94 -1.00 -16.17
CA LYS A 227 4.93 0.06 -16.11
C LYS A 227 5.47 1.31 -15.43
N GLU A 228 6.16 1.17 -14.29
CA GLU A 228 6.73 2.31 -13.59
C GLU A 228 7.85 2.98 -14.39
N HIS A 229 8.74 2.22 -15.02
CA HIS A 229 9.75 2.78 -15.91
C HIS A 229 9.14 3.55 -17.08
N GLN A 230 8.04 3.02 -17.69
CA GLN A 230 7.31 3.71 -18.73
C GLN A 230 6.71 5.05 -18.23
N LEU A 231 6.12 5.06 -17.03
CA LEU A 231 5.53 6.26 -16.43
C LEU A 231 6.61 7.31 -16.12
N SER A 232 7.73 6.92 -15.55
CA SER A 232 8.87 7.77 -15.27
C SER A 232 9.50 8.32 -16.56
N GLN A 233 9.59 7.49 -17.61
CA GLN A 233 10.07 7.94 -18.93
C GLN A 233 9.14 9.01 -19.53
N ILE A 234 7.82 8.79 -19.52
CA ILE A 234 6.83 9.76 -19.99
C ILE A 234 6.98 11.08 -19.20
N ALA A 235 7.10 11.01 -17.86
CA ALA A 235 7.27 12.20 -17.04
C ALA A 235 8.53 13.00 -17.42
N CYS A 236 9.64 12.32 -17.67
CA CYS A 236 10.90 12.95 -18.09
C CYS A 236 10.81 13.55 -19.52
N GLU A 237 10.28 12.81 -20.49
CA GLU A 237 10.22 13.24 -21.91
C GLU A 237 9.26 14.40 -22.14
N MET A 238 8.30 14.60 -21.25
CA MET A 238 7.36 15.72 -21.34
C MET A 238 8.00 17.07 -21.08
N LEU A 239 9.15 17.11 -20.40
CA LEU A 239 9.92 18.34 -20.14
C LEU A 239 10.72 18.72 -21.40
N THR A 240 10.03 19.23 -22.42
CA THR A 240 10.63 19.73 -23.66
C THR A 240 11.13 21.18 -23.55
N LYS A 241 10.75 21.87 -22.48
CA LYS A 241 11.16 23.23 -22.08
C LYS A 241 11.02 23.35 -20.57
N PRO A 242 11.61 24.38 -19.95
CA PRO A 242 11.38 24.66 -18.52
C PRO A 242 9.89 24.82 -18.21
N MET A 243 9.42 24.17 -17.15
CA MET A 243 8.00 24.19 -16.74
C MET A 243 7.89 24.27 -15.21
N THR A 244 6.86 24.92 -14.71
CA THR A 244 6.50 24.88 -13.29
C THR A 244 5.97 23.50 -12.87
N LYS A 245 5.92 23.23 -11.55
CA LYS A 245 5.30 22.02 -11.00
C LYS A 245 3.87 21.81 -11.53
N ASP A 246 3.05 22.86 -11.50
CA ASP A 246 1.65 22.76 -11.91
C ASP A 246 1.51 22.47 -13.41
N GLU A 247 2.36 23.09 -14.26
CA GLU A 247 2.36 22.83 -15.70
C GLU A 247 2.75 21.39 -16.03
N VAL A 248 3.79 20.84 -15.37
CA VAL A 248 4.19 19.43 -15.63
C VAL A 248 3.13 18.46 -15.16
N LEU A 249 2.55 18.68 -13.97
CA LEU A 249 1.49 17.82 -13.45
C LEU A 249 0.25 17.85 -14.34
N ALA A 250 -0.21 19.03 -14.74
CA ALA A 250 -1.35 19.15 -15.65
C ALA A 250 -1.10 18.45 -16.99
N LYS A 251 0.11 18.62 -17.57
CA LYS A 251 0.51 17.96 -18.81
C LYS A 251 0.61 16.43 -18.64
N TYR A 252 1.20 15.96 -17.54
CA TYR A 252 1.36 14.53 -17.24
C TYR A 252 0.00 13.84 -17.11
N MET A 253 -0.90 14.39 -16.30
CA MET A 253 -2.25 13.86 -16.13
C MET A 253 -3.02 13.84 -17.47
N LYS A 254 -2.91 14.91 -18.28
CA LYS A 254 -3.52 14.94 -19.60
C LYS A 254 -2.98 13.85 -20.52
N THR A 255 -1.66 13.65 -20.55
CA THR A 255 -1.01 12.61 -21.36
C THR A 255 -1.44 11.20 -20.94
N LEU A 256 -1.61 10.97 -19.64
CA LEU A 256 -2.11 9.70 -19.13
C LEU A 256 -3.63 9.55 -19.20
N HIS A 257 -4.34 10.55 -19.79
CA HIS A 257 -5.81 10.59 -19.85
C HIS A 257 -6.47 10.42 -18.48
N ILE A 258 -5.88 11.02 -17.44
CA ILE A 258 -6.45 11.05 -16.10
C ILE A 258 -7.43 12.22 -16.05
N ASN A 259 -8.71 11.90 -15.83
CA ASN A 259 -9.73 12.94 -15.70
C ASN A 259 -9.62 13.62 -14.33
N GLN A 260 -9.90 14.93 -14.30
CA GLN A 260 -10.02 15.65 -13.04
C GLN A 260 -11.15 15.06 -12.19
N ARG A 261 -10.85 14.82 -10.94
CA ARG A 261 -11.80 14.38 -9.92
C ARG A 261 -11.88 15.43 -8.82
N ALA A 262 -12.94 15.40 -8.02
CA ALA A 262 -13.09 16.32 -6.89
C ALA A 262 -12.58 15.68 -5.60
N GLY A 263 -12.14 16.51 -4.65
CA GLY A 263 -11.82 16.12 -3.30
C GLY A 263 -10.51 15.32 -3.16
N ILE A 264 -10.47 14.48 -2.14
CA ILE A 264 -9.28 13.73 -1.69
C ILE A 264 -8.66 12.84 -2.78
N GLU A 265 -9.49 12.28 -3.68
CA GLU A 265 -8.95 11.46 -4.79
C GLU A 265 -8.00 12.25 -5.68
N MET A 266 -8.29 13.53 -5.93
CA MET A 266 -7.41 14.37 -6.74
C MET A 266 -6.11 14.68 -6.03
N VAL A 267 -6.15 14.90 -4.71
CA VAL A 267 -4.95 15.13 -3.89
C VAL A 267 -4.02 13.93 -3.99
N ILE A 268 -4.56 12.72 -3.79
CA ILE A 268 -3.80 11.46 -3.89
C ILE A 268 -3.19 11.29 -5.28
N ILE A 269 -3.96 11.56 -6.35
CA ILE A 269 -3.47 11.43 -7.73
C ILE A 269 -2.34 12.42 -8.02
N VAL A 270 -2.49 13.67 -7.59
CA VAL A 270 -1.47 14.74 -7.78
C VAL A 270 -0.20 14.38 -7.00
N HIS A 271 -0.34 13.96 -5.75
CA HIS A 271 0.77 13.50 -4.94
C HIS A 271 1.50 12.34 -5.62
N ASN A 272 0.77 11.30 -6.00
CA ASN A 272 1.30 10.14 -6.70
C ASN A 272 2.00 10.49 -8.03
N ALA A 273 1.46 11.44 -8.80
CA ALA A 273 2.12 11.91 -10.01
C ALA A 273 3.43 12.65 -9.71
N TRP A 274 3.44 13.45 -8.63
CA TRP A 274 4.60 14.24 -8.22
C TRP A 274 5.77 13.38 -7.71
N THR A 275 5.52 12.23 -7.13
CA THR A 275 6.58 11.34 -6.62
C THR A 275 7.55 10.90 -7.73
N ARG A 276 7.07 10.72 -8.98
CA ARG A 276 7.93 10.41 -10.14
C ARG A 276 8.88 11.54 -10.50
N TYR A 277 8.43 12.79 -10.38
CA TYR A 277 9.30 13.95 -10.59
C TYR A 277 10.33 14.09 -9.49
N ILE A 278 9.95 13.82 -8.22
CA ILE A 278 10.90 13.78 -7.10
C ILE A 278 11.97 12.71 -7.36
N ASP A 279 11.58 11.51 -7.78
CA ASP A 279 12.52 10.43 -8.08
C ASP A 279 13.46 10.79 -9.25
N LEU A 280 12.94 11.38 -10.33
CA LEU A 280 13.73 11.85 -11.46
C LEU A 280 14.71 12.98 -11.07
N ILE A 281 14.32 13.85 -10.13
CA ILE A 281 15.21 14.89 -9.57
C ILE A 281 16.32 14.21 -8.74
N ASN A 282 15.97 13.26 -7.89
CA ASN A 282 16.94 12.51 -7.08
C ASN A 282 17.92 11.69 -7.94
N GLN A 283 17.47 11.20 -9.10
CA GLN A 283 18.33 10.54 -10.09
C GLN A 283 19.18 11.51 -10.90
N GLY A 284 19.01 12.83 -10.73
CA GLY A 284 19.73 13.85 -11.51
C GLY A 284 19.24 14.00 -12.96
N LYS A 285 18.16 13.36 -13.37
CA LYS A 285 17.58 13.46 -14.73
C LYS A 285 16.78 14.74 -14.95
N ILE A 286 16.29 15.32 -13.87
CA ILE A 286 15.58 16.60 -13.84
C ILE A 286 16.26 17.49 -12.82
N GLU A 287 16.41 18.77 -13.14
CA GLU A 287 16.87 19.80 -12.21
C GLU A 287 15.73 20.76 -11.88
N CYS A 288 15.62 21.14 -10.61
CA CYS A 288 14.71 22.19 -10.17
C CYS A 288 15.52 23.45 -9.86
N ARG A 289 15.27 24.53 -10.60
CA ARG A 289 15.96 25.81 -10.46
C ARG A 289 14.97 26.97 -10.63
N ASP A 290 14.96 27.90 -9.67
CA ASP A 290 14.06 29.08 -9.67
C ASP A 290 12.56 28.70 -9.83
N GLY A 291 12.13 27.59 -9.23
CA GLY A 291 10.73 27.12 -9.31
C GLY A 291 10.36 26.43 -10.64
N LEU A 292 11.33 26.27 -11.53
CA LEU A 292 11.16 25.60 -12.81
C LEU A 292 11.89 24.26 -12.83
N LEU A 293 11.30 23.28 -13.50
CA LEU A 293 11.86 21.95 -13.76
C LEU A 293 12.51 21.96 -15.16
N TYR A 294 13.71 21.44 -15.23
CA TYR A 294 14.51 21.32 -16.46
C TYR A 294 14.90 19.84 -16.65
N ARG A 295 14.70 19.32 -17.84
CA ARG A 295 15.28 18.03 -18.20
C ARG A 295 16.78 18.22 -18.44
N LYS A 296 17.60 17.34 -17.84
CA LYS A 296 19.03 17.26 -18.19
C LYS A 296 19.21 16.32 -19.38
N ASP A 297 19.78 16.82 -20.48
CA ASP A 297 20.14 15.99 -21.61
C ASP A 297 21.45 15.26 -21.29
N ARG A 298 21.59 14.00 -21.79
CA ARG A 298 22.78 13.15 -21.57
C ARG A 298 24.11 13.78 -21.97
N ALA A 299 24.09 14.87 -22.72
CA ALA A 299 25.31 15.59 -23.16
C ALA A 299 26.01 16.33 -22.02
N ASP A 300 25.35 16.58 -20.89
CA ASP A 300 25.93 17.33 -19.76
C ASP A 300 26.70 16.41 -18.77
N GLU A 301 26.62 15.08 -18.94
CA GLU A 301 27.30 14.10 -18.05
C GLU A 301 28.73 13.78 -18.50
N GLU A 302 29.13 14.09 -19.75
CA GLU A 302 30.49 13.84 -20.27
C GLU A 302 31.44 15.04 -20.14
N GLY A 303 30.99 16.13 -19.51
CA GLY A 303 31.74 17.40 -19.41
C GLY A 303 32.13 17.86 -18.01
N SER A 304 32.07 16.99 -16.97
CA SER A 304 32.42 17.38 -15.59
C SER A 304 33.63 16.59 -15.07
#